data_c8941db719d3431f2101ff12a1427ea4
#
_entry.id   c8941db719d3431f2101ff12a1427ea4
#
_cell.length_a   1.000
_cell.length_b   1.000
_cell.length_c   1.000
_cell.angle_alpha   90.00
_cell.angle_beta   90.00
_cell.angle_gamma   90.00
#
_symmetry.space_group_name_H-M   'P 1'
#
loop_
_entity.id
_entity.type
_entity.pdbx_description
1 polymer ?
#
loop_
_entity_poly.entity_id
_entity_poly.type
_entity_poly.pdbx_seq_one_letter_code
_entity_poly.pdbx_strand_id
1 'polypeptide(L)'
;MEKIFITGGSGTVGESFIENNFDKYEIYSYSRNEKAQVALKRKYPRVSIILGSIEDKYDLDNSLNKIKPRIIIHAAALKHVDTAEKQPIELVKSNIIGSKNIIESAKANNVAITVGISTDKACEPNNLYGYSKRIMEKMFLEANNDKNIFCCTRFGNVAGSNGSVIPFWLNQKSNNKPLTLTDIKMNRLMLSRKEVSEIIEKCIEEGRNKKGGFILSKIMKNVVMKELANCISTDIKIIGLRPGEELDEDLISERELDYTKVDGEYVFIENEINKDKTKRLKKSLSSKNAKKMNFNELVLLINEVEINLKRNFYY
;
A
#
# COMPACT_ATOMS: atom_id res chain seq x y z
N MET A 1 22.34 -11.89 6.03
CA MET A 1 21.02 -11.48 5.49
C MET A 1 21.11 -10.02 5.08
N GLU A 2 20.40 -9.65 4.02
CA GLU A 2 20.31 -8.26 3.56
C GLU A 2 19.41 -7.46 4.52
N LYS A 3 19.83 -6.24 4.89
CA LYS A 3 19.09 -5.39 5.83
C LYS A 3 18.02 -4.58 5.13
N ILE A 4 16.79 -4.67 5.65
CA ILE A 4 15.64 -3.87 5.19
C ILE A 4 15.14 -2.96 6.33
N PHE A 5 14.94 -1.69 6.01
CA PHE A 5 14.33 -0.70 6.90
C PHE A 5 12.91 -0.39 6.41
N ILE A 6 11.92 -0.62 7.26
CA ILE A 6 10.50 -0.47 6.89
C ILE A 6 9.89 0.66 7.72
N THR A 7 9.60 1.79 7.11
CA THR A 7 8.79 2.81 7.78
C THR A 7 7.33 2.39 7.79
N GLY A 8 6.67 2.51 8.93
CA GLY A 8 5.32 1.99 9.10
C GLY A 8 5.24 0.46 9.10
N GLY A 9 6.32 -0.22 9.52
CA GLY A 9 6.40 -1.68 9.54
C GLY A 9 5.32 -2.36 10.39
N SER A 10 4.82 -1.70 11.43
CA SER A 10 3.69 -2.17 12.25
C SER A 10 2.31 -1.88 11.64
N GLY A 11 2.25 -1.24 10.47
CA GLY A 11 1.02 -1.08 9.68
C GLY A 11 0.74 -2.29 8.80
N THR A 12 -0.46 -2.39 8.24
CA THR A 12 -0.89 -3.56 7.45
C THR A 12 0.06 -3.93 6.31
N VAL A 13 0.50 -2.96 5.49
CA VAL A 13 1.40 -3.22 4.35
C VAL A 13 2.79 -3.67 4.84
N GLY A 14 3.36 -2.96 5.83
CA GLY A 14 4.65 -3.33 6.42
C GLY A 14 4.61 -4.71 7.06
N GLU A 15 3.57 -5.00 7.85
CA GLU A 15 3.38 -6.30 8.46
C GLU A 15 3.16 -7.41 7.42
N SER A 16 2.42 -7.14 6.32
CA SER A 16 2.24 -8.10 5.23
C SER A 16 3.57 -8.49 4.58
N PHE A 17 4.46 -7.53 4.39
CA PHE A 17 5.80 -7.81 3.88
C PHE A 17 6.64 -8.61 4.90
N ILE A 18 6.60 -8.22 6.17
CA ILE A 18 7.31 -8.90 7.26
C ILE A 18 6.85 -10.36 7.35
N GLU A 19 5.55 -10.63 7.39
CA GLU A 19 4.97 -11.97 7.51
C GLU A 19 5.50 -12.94 6.46
N ASN A 20 5.76 -12.48 5.24
CA ASN A 20 6.19 -13.32 4.13
C ASN A 20 7.73 -13.36 3.95
N ASN A 21 8.48 -12.53 4.71
CA ASN A 21 9.90 -12.31 4.43
C ASN A 21 10.80 -12.25 5.68
N PHE A 22 10.26 -12.47 6.88
CA PHE A 22 11.03 -12.32 8.13
C PHE A 22 12.18 -13.32 8.28
N ASP A 23 12.17 -14.41 7.54
CA ASP A 23 13.26 -15.40 7.47
C ASP A 23 14.29 -15.08 6.38
N LYS A 24 13.92 -14.25 5.39
CA LYS A 24 14.74 -13.91 4.22
C LYS A 24 15.65 -12.70 4.47
N TYR A 25 15.19 -11.76 5.28
CA TYR A 25 15.84 -10.47 5.53
C TYR A 25 16.06 -10.20 7.02
N GLU A 26 17.06 -9.35 7.30
CA GLU A 26 17.22 -8.71 8.60
C GLU A 26 16.38 -7.43 8.61
N ILE A 27 15.23 -7.45 9.30
CA ILE A 27 14.19 -6.43 9.19
C ILE A 27 14.21 -5.48 10.39
N TYR A 28 14.18 -4.19 10.09
CA TYR A 28 14.07 -3.08 11.03
C TYR A 28 12.75 -2.32 10.76
N SER A 29 11.83 -2.35 11.73
CA SER A 29 10.55 -1.65 11.68
C SER A 29 10.64 -0.30 12.38
N TYR A 30 10.41 0.79 11.65
CA TYR A 30 10.45 2.17 12.16
C TYR A 30 9.04 2.75 12.18
N SER A 31 8.53 3.12 13.35
CA SER A 31 7.17 3.65 13.52
C SER A 31 7.02 4.39 14.85
N ARG A 32 6.07 5.33 14.90
CA ARG A 32 5.74 6.13 16.10
C ARG A 32 4.95 5.34 17.17
N ASN A 33 4.18 4.35 16.74
CA ASN A 33 3.24 3.64 17.59
C ASN A 33 3.94 2.51 18.37
N GLU A 34 4.34 2.80 19.61
CA GLU A 34 5.00 1.85 20.50
C GLU A 34 4.20 0.56 20.70
N LYS A 35 2.89 0.68 21.00
CA LYS A 35 2.02 -0.49 21.22
C LYS A 35 2.02 -1.43 20.01
N ALA A 36 1.88 -0.88 18.81
CA ALA A 36 1.89 -1.67 17.58
C ALA A 36 3.27 -2.27 17.29
N GLN A 37 4.36 -1.56 17.59
CA GLN A 37 5.73 -2.06 17.44
C GLN A 37 6.00 -3.22 18.41
N VAL A 38 5.57 -3.10 19.67
CA VAL A 38 5.73 -4.18 20.68
C VAL A 38 4.93 -5.42 20.26
N ALA A 39 3.69 -5.25 19.79
CA ALA A 39 2.88 -6.37 19.26
C ALA A 39 3.57 -7.04 18.05
N LEU A 40 4.10 -6.25 17.12
CA LEU A 40 4.87 -6.75 15.98
C LEU A 40 6.08 -7.57 16.43
N LYS A 41 6.85 -7.07 17.42
CA LYS A 41 8.03 -7.76 17.97
C LYS A 41 7.68 -9.09 18.65
N ARG A 42 6.55 -9.15 19.35
CA ARG A 42 6.07 -10.41 19.97
C ARG A 42 5.70 -11.43 18.92
N LYS A 43 5.04 -10.99 17.82
CA LYS A 43 4.64 -11.84 16.71
C LYS A 43 5.81 -12.31 15.84
N TYR A 44 6.79 -11.43 15.63
CA TYR A 44 8.00 -11.68 14.83
C TYR A 44 9.29 -11.37 15.62
N PRO A 45 9.75 -12.29 16.48
CA PRO A 45 10.87 -12.02 17.41
C PRO A 45 12.20 -11.62 16.77
N ARG A 46 12.42 -11.95 15.49
CA ARG A 46 13.63 -11.56 14.75
C ARG A 46 13.60 -10.12 14.24
N VAL A 47 12.43 -9.49 14.16
CA VAL A 47 12.29 -8.10 13.70
C VAL A 47 12.80 -7.15 14.77
N SER A 48 13.67 -6.23 14.40
CA SER A 48 14.10 -5.13 15.25
C SER A 48 13.11 -3.97 15.15
N ILE A 49 12.63 -3.47 16.30
CA ILE A 49 11.72 -2.32 16.34
C ILE A 49 12.48 -1.05 16.73
N ILE A 50 12.14 0.06 16.10
CA ILE A 50 12.70 1.38 16.35
C ILE A 50 11.53 2.37 16.43
N LEU A 51 11.48 3.13 17.51
CA LEU A 51 10.50 4.21 17.67
C LEU A 51 11.04 5.47 17.02
N GLY A 52 10.24 6.09 16.19
CA GLY A 52 10.60 7.35 15.53
C GLY A 52 9.58 7.80 14.50
N SER A 53 9.72 9.04 14.06
CA SER A 53 8.85 9.70 13.06
C SER A 53 9.62 9.99 11.78
N ILE A 54 9.00 9.70 10.62
CA ILE A 54 9.56 10.11 9.31
C ILE A 54 9.57 11.63 9.13
N GLU A 55 8.87 12.37 9.96
CA GLU A 55 8.85 13.82 10.00
C GLU A 55 10.11 14.39 10.66
N ASP A 56 10.72 13.62 11.56
CA ASP A 56 12.00 13.93 12.20
C ASP A 56 13.17 13.38 11.38
N LYS A 57 13.73 14.26 10.54
CA LYS A 57 14.83 13.91 9.65
C LYS A 57 16.10 13.53 10.41
N TYR A 58 16.38 14.18 11.55
CA TYR A 58 17.58 13.91 12.34
C TYR A 58 17.56 12.51 12.93
N ASP A 59 16.44 12.11 13.53
CA ASP A 59 16.27 10.77 14.11
C ASP A 59 16.29 9.68 13.01
N LEU A 60 15.68 9.97 11.86
CA LEU A 60 15.69 9.09 10.69
C LEU A 60 17.12 8.87 10.18
N ASP A 61 17.90 9.94 9.99
CA ASP A 61 19.29 9.88 9.53
C ASP A 61 20.18 9.09 10.50
N ASN A 62 20.04 9.33 11.81
CA ASN A 62 20.76 8.59 12.84
C ASN A 62 20.45 7.09 12.81
N SER A 63 19.15 6.75 12.64
CA SER A 63 18.72 5.36 12.55
C SER A 63 19.31 4.67 11.32
N LEU A 64 19.23 5.30 10.16
CA LEU A 64 19.76 4.75 8.90
C LEU A 64 21.29 4.64 8.93
N ASN A 65 22.00 5.64 9.46
CA ASN A 65 23.45 5.60 9.60
C ASN A 65 23.94 4.46 10.51
N LYS A 66 23.21 4.19 11.61
CA LYS A 66 23.51 3.10 12.54
C LYS A 66 23.25 1.72 11.92
N ILE A 67 22.13 1.57 11.21
CA ILE A 67 21.68 0.29 10.66
C ILE A 67 22.38 -0.02 9.33
N LYS A 68 22.57 1.00 8.49
CA LYS A 68 23.07 0.90 7.11
C LYS A 68 22.26 -0.11 6.29
N PRO A 69 20.94 0.09 6.14
CA PRO A 69 20.11 -0.80 5.37
C PRO A 69 20.45 -0.68 3.88
N ARG A 70 20.34 -1.78 3.15
CA ARG A 70 20.46 -1.78 1.70
C ARG A 70 19.15 -1.38 1.02
N ILE A 71 18.03 -1.67 1.68
CA ILE A 71 16.69 -1.47 1.13
C ILE A 71 15.85 -0.68 2.15
N ILE A 72 15.07 0.29 1.65
CA ILE A 72 13.99 0.94 2.40
C ILE A 72 12.65 0.61 1.77
N ILE A 73 11.67 0.23 2.59
CA ILE A 73 10.24 0.17 2.22
C ILE A 73 9.54 1.29 2.96
N HIS A 74 9.03 2.27 2.20
CA HIS A 74 8.35 3.43 2.77
C HIS A 74 6.85 3.24 2.76
N ALA A 75 6.30 2.65 3.85
CA ALA A 75 4.88 2.40 4.03
C ALA A 75 4.21 3.31 5.07
N ALA A 76 4.98 4.14 5.79
CA ALA A 76 4.42 5.12 6.72
C ALA A 76 3.66 6.21 5.98
N ALA A 77 2.39 6.40 6.34
CA ALA A 77 1.53 7.46 5.79
C ALA A 77 0.28 7.65 6.65
N LEU A 78 -0.30 8.85 6.59
CA LEU A 78 -1.65 9.11 7.00
C LEU A 78 -2.56 8.71 5.85
N LYS A 79 -3.39 7.64 6.02
CA LYS A 79 -4.09 6.95 4.92
C LYS A 79 -5.62 7.12 4.91
N HIS A 80 -6.22 7.58 6.01
CA HIS A 80 -7.66 7.74 6.13
C HIS A 80 -8.11 9.04 5.48
N VAL A 81 -8.93 8.94 4.42
CA VAL A 81 -9.37 10.08 3.59
C VAL A 81 -10.09 11.13 4.45
N ASP A 82 -11.05 10.72 5.27
CA ASP A 82 -11.82 11.62 6.14
C ASP A 82 -10.95 12.34 7.19
N THR A 83 -9.92 11.68 7.69
CA THR A 83 -8.93 12.29 8.58
C THR A 83 -8.02 13.26 7.82
N ALA A 84 -7.59 12.88 6.63
CA ALA A 84 -6.74 13.70 5.77
C ALA A 84 -7.43 15.04 5.40
N GLU A 85 -8.71 14.98 5.03
CA GLU A 85 -9.50 16.18 4.72
C GLU A 85 -9.65 17.13 5.92
N LYS A 86 -9.73 16.58 7.14
CA LYS A 86 -9.86 17.36 8.37
C LYS A 86 -8.54 17.86 8.95
N GLN A 87 -7.43 17.23 8.59
CA GLN A 87 -6.10 17.50 9.12
C GLN A 87 -5.06 17.65 8.00
N PRO A 88 -5.22 18.61 7.08
CA PRO A 88 -4.37 18.74 5.90
C PRO A 88 -2.90 19.02 6.23
N ILE A 89 -2.62 19.76 7.30
CA ILE A 89 -1.24 20.06 7.72
C ILE A 89 -0.52 18.78 8.19
N GLU A 90 -1.19 17.94 8.97
CA GLU A 90 -0.60 16.66 9.41
C GLU A 90 -0.39 15.70 8.22
N LEU A 91 -1.30 15.73 7.24
CA LEU A 91 -1.13 15.00 5.99
C LEU A 91 0.11 15.45 5.24
N VAL A 92 0.32 16.76 5.07
CA VAL A 92 1.50 17.34 4.38
C VAL A 92 2.78 16.95 5.11
N LYS A 93 2.82 17.10 6.44
CA LYS A 93 3.99 16.72 7.25
C LYS A 93 4.33 15.25 7.08
N SER A 94 3.35 14.37 7.22
CA SER A 94 3.56 12.92 7.17
C SER A 94 3.82 12.43 5.74
N ASN A 95 2.91 12.72 4.79
CA ASN A 95 2.95 12.08 3.48
C ASN A 95 3.89 12.78 2.48
N ILE A 96 4.07 14.10 2.58
CA ILE A 96 4.91 14.86 1.64
C ILE A 96 6.29 15.11 2.24
N ILE A 97 6.37 15.80 3.40
CA ILE A 97 7.65 16.10 4.03
C ILE A 97 8.34 14.82 4.52
N GLY A 98 7.57 13.89 5.12
CA GLY A 98 8.10 12.58 5.49
C GLY A 98 8.67 11.79 4.31
N SER A 99 8.01 11.80 3.15
CA SER A 99 8.53 11.16 1.93
C SER A 99 9.77 11.87 1.39
N LYS A 100 9.81 13.21 1.43
CA LYS A 100 11.02 13.99 1.11
C LYS A 100 12.18 13.60 2.02
N ASN A 101 11.96 13.52 3.33
CA ASN A 101 12.98 13.11 4.29
C ASN A 101 13.52 11.71 3.97
N ILE A 102 12.65 10.75 3.62
CA ILE A 102 13.07 9.40 3.22
C ILE A 102 13.98 9.45 1.99
N ILE A 103 13.65 10.24 0.97
CA ILE A 103 14.47 10.37 -0.24
C ILE A 103 15.85 10.94 0.10
N GLU A 104 15.89 12.03 0.85
CA GLU A 104 17.15 12.70 1.23
C GLU A 104 18.01 11.79 2.10
N SER A 105 17.40 11.14 3.11
CA SER A 105 18.09 10.23 4.02
C SER A 105 18.59 8.97 3.33
N ALA A 106 17.81 8.41 2.39
CA ALA A 106 18.24 7.28 1.59
C ALA A 106 19.48 7.62 0.72
N LYS A 107 19.50 8.79 0.07
CA LYS A 107 20.64 9.28 -0.70
C LYS A 107 21.86 9.53 0.19
N ALA A 108 21.70 10.20 1.33
CA ALA A 108 22.76 10.50 2.27
C ALA A 108 23.42 9.24 2.87
N ASN A 109 22.64 8.19 3.08
CA ASN A 109 23.08 6.91 3.66
C ASN A 109 23.41 5.84 2.59
N ASN A 110 23.46 6.18 1.30
CA ASN A 110 23.77 5.26 0.20
C ASN A 110 22.87 4.02 0.17
N VAL A 111 21.58 4.17 0.46
CA VAL A 111 20.61 3.10 0.36
C VAL A 111 20.44 2.71 -1.10
N ALA A 112 20.61 1.44 -1.43
CA ALA A 112 20.62 0.99 -2.81
C ALA A 112 19.23 1.02 -3.46
N ILE A 113 18.18 0.64 -2.71
CA ILE A 113 16.81 0.52 -3.23
C ILE A 113 15.83 1.14 -2.23
N THR A 114 14.93 1.99 -2.72
CA THR A 114 13.85 2.58 -1.92
C THR A 114 12.52 2.39 -2.63
N VAL A 115 11.60 1.66 -2.00
CA VAL A 115 10.26 1.37 -2.52
C VAL A 115 9.22 2.20 -1.78
N GLY A 116 8.53 3.10 -2.47
CA GLY A 116 7.42 3.90 -1.94
C GLY A 116 6.09 3.17 -2.11
N ILE A 117 5.27 3.11 -1.06
CA ILE A 117 3.95 2.49 -1.13
C ILE A 117 2.91 3.54 -1.50
N SER A 118 2.28 3.37 -2.67
CA SER A 118 1.21 4.22 -3.19
C SER A 118 -0.15 3.51 -3.20
N THR A 119 -1.13 4.10 -3.85
CA THR A 119 -2.54 3.70 -3.82
C THR A 119 -3.21 4.04 -5.16
N ASP A 120 -4.31 3.33 -5.49
CA ASP A 120 -5.22 3.67 -6.60
C ASP A 120 -5.68 5.13 -6.56
N LYS A 121 -5.89 5.71 -5.38
CA LYS A 121 -6.29 7.11 -5.20
C LYS A 121 -5.27 8.15 -5.68
N ALA A 122 -4.05 7.72 -5.99
CA ALA A 122 -3.04 8.56 -6.64
C ALA A 122 -3.18 8.63 -8.17
N CYS A 123 -4.01 7.79 -8.78
CA CYS A 123 -4.17 7.70 -10.24
C CYS A 123 -4.84 8.97 -10.80
N GLU A 124 -6.07 9.23 -10.45
CA GLU A 124 -6.82 10.46 -10.76
C GLU A 124 -7.31 11.06 -9.43
N PRO A 125 -6.43 11.75 -8.67
CA PRO A 125 -6.72 12.13 -7.29
C PRO A 125 -7.84 13.15 -7.21
N ASN A 126 -8.82 12.88 -6.34
CA ASN A 126 -9.96 13.76 -6.03
C ASN A 126 -10.05 14.12 -4.54
N ASN A 127 -9.10 13.67 -3.73
CA ASN A 127 -9.02 13.94 -2.30
C ASN A 127 -7.56 14.17 -1.87
N LEU A 128 -7.37 14.79 -0.70
CA LEU A 128 -6.04 15.19 -0.22
C LEU A 128 -5.09 14.00 -0.04
N TYR A 129 -5.59 12.84 0.39
CA TYR A 129 -4.77 11.63 0.49
C TYR A 129 -4.24 11.20 -0.89
N GLY A 130 -5.10 11.13 -1.89
CA GLY A 130 -4.72 10.82 -3.28
C GLY A 130 -3.68 11.80 -3.83
N TYR A 131 -3.90 13.11 -3.67
CA TYR A 131 -2.94 14.14 -4.07
C TYR A 131 -1.58 13.96 -3.38
N SER A 132 -1.56 13.70 -2.07
CA SER A 132 -0.31 13.49 -1.34
C SER A 132 0.48 12.29 -1.85
N LYS A 133 -0.20 11.20 -2.21
CA LYS A 133 0.42 10.01 -2.77
C LYS A 133 0.89 10.23 -4.21
N ARG A 134 0.15 10.99 -5.02
CA ARG A 134 0.59 11.37 -6.37
C ARG A 134 1.86 12.22 -6.33
N ILE A 135 1.94 13.15 -5.38
CA ILE A 135 3.16 13.94 -5.16
C ILE A 135 4.33 13.03 -4.75
N MET A 136 4.13 12.11 -3.81
CA MET A 136 5.14 11.14 -3.40
C MET A 136 5.64 10.31 -4.60
N GLU A 137 4.76 9.77 -5.45
CA GLU A 137 5.14 9.04 -6.66
C GLU A 137 6.10 9.87 -7.53
N LYS A 138 5.72 11.12 -7.83
CA LYS A 138 6.56 12.01 -8.66
C LYS A 138 7.91 12.30 -8.03
N MET A 139 7.96 12.55 -6.72
CA MET A 139 9.22 12.77 -6.00
C MET A 139 10.14 11.53 -6.04
N PHE A 140 9.58 10.32 -5.91
CA PHE A 140 10.35 9.08 -5.99
C PHE A 140 10.89 8.82 -7.38
N LEU A 141 10.08 9.02 -8.42
CA LEU A 141 10.50 8.85 -9.80
C LEU A 141 11.61 9.84 -10.19
N GLU A 142 11.51 11.10 -9.76
CA GLU A 142 12.53 12.13 -9.97
C GLU A 142 13.83 11.84 -9.19
N ALA A 143 13.70 11.28 -7.99
CA ALA A 143 14.84 10.96 -7.14
C ALA A 143 15.72 9.82 -7.67
N ASN A 144 15.18 8.98 -8.58
CA ASN A 144 15.85 7.81 -9.12
C ASN A 144 17.13 8.14 -9.88
N ASN A 145 18.19 7.37 -9.64
CA ASN A 145 19.45 7.46 -10.36
C ASN A 145 20.22 6.12 -10.25
N ASP A 146 21.36 6.00 -10.92
CA ASP A 146 22.15 4.75 -10.99
C ASP A 146 22.70 4.28 -9.64
N LYS A 147 22.86 5.17 -8.65
CA LYS A 147 23.39 4.84 -7.32
C LYS A 147 22.28 4.48 -6.34
N ASN A 148 21.17 5.19 -6.41
CA ASN A 148 20.04 5.04 -5.52
C ASN A 148 18.79 4.79 -6.35
N ILE A 149 18.33 3.56 -6.37
CA ILE A 149 17.14 3.16 -7.11
C ILE A 149 15.89 3.53 -6.32
N PHE A 150 15.01 4.31 -6.93
CA PHE A 150 13.71 4.66 -6.37
C PHE A 150 12.61 4.14 -7.28
N CYS A 151 11.62 3.48 -6.71
CA CYS A 151 10.39 3.05 -7.39
C CYS A 151 9.21 3.12 -6.43
N CYS A 152 8.00 3.04 -6.97
CA CYS A 152 6.78 2.98 -6.18
C CYS A 152 5.98 1.72 -6.52
N THR A 153 5.15 1.27 -5.57
CA THR A 153 4.05 0.34 -5.85
C THR A 153 2.74 1.12 -5.83
N ARG A 154 1.80 0.81 -6.74
CA ARG A 154 0.44 1.36 -6.72
C ARG A 154 -0.55 0.21 -6.76
N PHE A 155 -1.43 0.14 -5.78
CA PHE A 155 -2.47 -0.88 -5.70
C PHE A 155 -3.70 -0.34 -4.97
N GLY A 156 -4.82 -1.04 -5.12
CA GLY A 156 -6.09 -0.71 -4.48
C GLY A 156 -6.16 -1.12 -3.01
N ASN A 157 -7.31 -1.59 -2.58
CA ASN A 157 -7.57 -1.91 -1.19
C ASN A 157 -6.85 -3.20 -0.77
N VAL A 158 -6.22 -3.19 0.40
CA VAL A 158 -5.66 -4.40 1.02
C VAL A 158 -6.70 -5.01 1.94
N ALA A 159 -7.10 -6.25 1.66
CA ALA A 159 -8.08 -6.97 2.46
C ALA A 159 -7.60 -7.12 3.91
N GLY A 160 -8.48 -6.85 4.86
CA GLY A 160 -8.15 -6.93 6.29
C GLY A 160 -7.20 -5.84 6.80
N SER A 161 -7.00 -4.76 6.05
CA SER A 161 -6.21 -3.64 6.56
C SER A 161 -6.91 -2.95 7.73
N ASN A 162 -6.10 -2.37 8.64
CA ASN A 162 -6.61 -1.66 9.82
C ASN A 162 -7.63 -0.58 9.41
N GLY A 163 -8.83 -0.64 9.98
CA GLY A 163 -9.94 0.25 9.67
C GLY A 163 -10.63 -0.04 8.32
N SER A 164 -10.31 -1.15 7.64
CA SER A 164 -10.97 -1.53 6.39
C SER A 164 -12.31 -2.21 6.61
N VAL A 165 -13.07 -2.32 5.52
CA VAL A 165 -14.48 -2.73 5.52
C VAL A 165 -14.71 -4.17 6.02
N ILE A 166 -13.89 -5.15 5.65
CA ILE A 166 -14.11 -6.55 6.05
C ILE A 166 -14.02 -6.73 7.57
N PRO A 167 -12.95 -6.32 8.28
CA PRO A 167 -12.92 -6.36 9.74
C PRO A 167 -14.07 -5.61 10.40
N PHE A 168 -14.46 -4.47 9.83
CA PHE A 168 -15.56 -3.67 10.34
C PHE A 168 -16.90 -4.40 10.22
N TRP A 169 -17.18 -5.02 9.06
CA TRP A 169 -18.41 -5.81 8.86
C TRP A 169 -18.43 -7.09 9.71
N LEU A 170 -17.33 -7.78 9.87
CA LEU A 170 -17.23 -8.94 10.77
C LEU A 170 -17.54 -8.53 12.22
N ASN A 171 -17.06 -7.37 12.66
CA ASN A 171 -17.42 -6.84 13.99
C ASN A 171 -18.88 -6.42 14.09
N GLN A 172 -19.49 -5.84 13.06
CA GLN A 172 -20.92 -5.55 13.04
C GLN A 172 -21.73 -6.85 13.16
N LYS A 173 -21.41 -7.87 12.36
CA LYS A 173 -22.07 -9.19 12.41
C LYS A 173 -21.96 -9.82 13.79
N SER A 174 -20.79 -9.83 14.41
CA SER A 174 -20.58 -10.43 15.74
C SER A 174 -21.36 -9.70 16.85
N ASN A 175 -21.74 -8.44 16.63
CA ASN A 175 -22.58 -7.65 17.53
C ASN A 175 -24.05 -7.60 17.11
N ASN A 176 -24.50 -8.50 16.22
CA ASN A 176 -25.87 -8.56 15.69
C ASN A 176 -26.36 -7.22 15.11
N LYS A 177 -25.44 -6.48 14.44
CA LYS A 177 -25.76 -5.21 13.77
C LYS A 177 -25.78 -5.42 12.26
N PRO A 178 -26.67 -4.70 11.52
CA PRO A 178 -26.64 -4.71 10.06
C PRO A 178 -25.30 -4.23 9.54
N LEU A 179 -24.84 -4.84 8.42
CA LEU A 179 -23.65 -4.37 7.72
C LEU A 179 -23.94 -3.01 7.07
N THR A 180 -23.13 -2.03 7.35
CA THR A 180 -23.29 -0.71 6.70
C THR A 180 -22.55 -0.67 5.38
N LEU A 181 -23.27 -0.40 4.29
CA LEU A 181 -22.74 -0.25 2.94
C LEU A 181 -23.06 1.16 2.44
N THR A 182 -22.10 1.84 1.85
CA THR A 182 -22.26 3.23 1.39
C THR A 182 -23.12 3.30 0.14
N ASP A 183 -22.89 2.44 -0.84
CA ASP A 183 -23.71 2.32 -2.04
C ASP A 183 -23.68 0.87 -2.59
N ILE A 184 -24.80 0.40 -3.15
CA ILE A 184 -24.93 -0.95 -3.73
C ILE A 184 -24.12 -1.14 -5.03
N LYS A 185 -23.80 -0.04 -5.72
CA LYS A 185 -23.04 -0.02 -6.99
C LYS A 185 -21.53 0.09 -6.77
N MET A 186 -21.10 0.22 -5.51
CA MET A 186 -19.69 0.43 -5.17
C MET A 186 -18.84 -0.78 -5.55
N ASN A 187 -17.73 -0.49 -6.21
CA ASN A 187 -16.71 -1.45 -6.62
C ASN A 187 -15.34 -1.07 -6.04
N ARG A 188 -14.50 -2.05 -5.75
CA ARG A 188 -13.12 -1.81 -5.29
C ARG A 188 -12.17 -2.83 -5.91
N LEU A 189 -10.99 -2.39 -6.26
CA LEU A 189 -9.88 -3.27 -6.55
C LEU A 189 -9.31 -3.76 -5.23
N MET A 190 -9.23 -5.08 -5.01
CA MET A 190 -8.70 -5.64 -3.76
C MET A 190 -7.59 -6.65 -3.99
N LEU A 191 -6.64 -6.67 -3.06
CA LEU A 191 -5.54 -7.62 -2.95
C LEU A 191 -5.54 -8.28 -1.57
N SER A 192 -5.05 -9.50 -1.52
CA SER A 192 -4.65 -10.18 -0.28
C SER A 192 -3.35 -9.57 0.29
N ARG A 193 -3.06 -9.85 1.56
CA ARG A 193 -1.80 -9.44 2.20
C ARG A 193 -0.58 -10.06 1.51
N LYS A 194 -0.71 -11.29 1.03
CA LYS A 194 0.35 -11.99 0.31
C LYS A 194 0.67 -11.30 -1.02
N GLU A 195 -0.34 -10.96 -1.83
CA GLU A 195 -0.14 -10.26 -3.10
C GLU A 195 0.53 -8.89 -2.92
N VAL A 196 0.22 -8.16 -1.84
CA VAL A 196 0.91 -6.91 -1.51
C VAL A 196 2.40 -7.15 -1.27
N SER A 197 2.76 -8.21 -0.54
CA SER A 197 4.17 -8.58 -0.33
C SER A 197 4.87 -8.94 -1.64
N GLU A 198 4.21 -9.68 -2.54
CA GLU A 198 4.72 -10.07 -3.85
C GLU A 198 5.03 -8.85 -4.74
N ILE A 199 4.15 -7.85 -4.76
CA ILE A 199 4.36 -6.60 -5.52
C ILE A 199 5.59 -5.84 -4.99
N ILE A 200 5.76 -5.76 -3.67
CA ILE A 200 6.93 -5.10 -3.06
C ILE A 200 8.21 -5.87 -3.39
N GLU A 201 8.19 -7.20 -3.29
CA GLU A 201 9.35 -8.05 -3.68
C GLU A 201 9.71 -7.85 -5.15
N LYS A 202 8.73 -7.76 -6.04
CA LYS A 202 8.97 -7.48 -7.46
C LYS A 202 9.67 -6.13 -7.67
N CYS A 203 9.28 -5.07 -6.95
CA CYS A 203 10.01 -3.79 -6.98
C CYS A 203 11.47 -3.94 -6.52
N ILE A 204 11.70 -4.70 -5.46
CA ILE A 204 13.05 -4.96 -4.94
C ILE A 204 13.89 -5.74 -5.96
N GLU A 205 13.30 -6.74 -6.62
CA GLU A 205 13.95 -7.52 -7.68
C GLU A 205 14.38 -6.64 -8.86
N GLU A 206 13.48 -5.80 -9.37
CA GLU A 206 13.80 -4.84 -10.44
C GLU A 206 14.89 -3.86 -10.00
N GLY A 207 14.84 -3.39 -8.76
CA GLY A 207 15.87 -2.53 -8.17
C GLY A 207 17.24 -3.20 -8.10
N ARG A 208 17.31 -4.50 -7.79
CA ARG A 208 18.57 -5.28 -7.86
C ARG A 208 19.14 -5.33 -9.27
N ASN A 209 18.28 -5.33 -10.28
CA ASN A 209 18.64 -5.26 -11.69
C ASN A 209 18.93 -3.81 -12.15
N LYS A 210 19.10 -2.88 -11.20
CA LYS A 210 19.34 -1.43 -11.43
C LYS A 210 18.26 -0.75 -12.28
N LYS A 211 17.04 -1.23 -12.18
CA LYS A 211 15.89 -0.59 -12.81
C LYS A 211 15.08 0.16 -11.74
N GLY A 212 14.76 1.40 -12.02
CA GLY A 212 13.97 2.27 -11.16
C GLY A 212 13.27 3.36 -11.97
N GLY A 213 12.71 4.36 -11.28
CA GLY A 213 11.98 5.44 -11.93
C GLY A 213 10.63 4.99 -12.50
N PHE A 214 10.01 3.98 -11.91
CA PHE A 214 8.71 3.46 -12.31
C PHE A 214 7.74 3.33 -11.13
N ILE A 215 6.45 3.26 -11.44
CA ILE A 215 5.41 2.82 -10.53
C ILE A 215 4.98 1.42 -10.98
N LEU A 216 5.08 0.44 -10.07
CA LEU A 216 4.65 -0.92 -10.32
C LEU A 216 3.23 -1.13 -9.82
N SER A 217 2.39 -1.67 -10.68
CA SER A 217 1.05 -2.13 -10.34
C SER A 217 0.86 -3.59 -10.78
N LYS A 218 -0.19 -4.23 -10.26
CA LYS A 218 -0.63 -5.56 -10.68
C LYS A 218 -2.00 -5.44 -11.34
N ILE A 219 -2.30 -6.30 -12.32
CA ILE A 219 -3.67 -6.41 -12.86
C ILE A 219 -4.57 -7.00 -11.77
N MET A 220 -5.35 -6.14 -11.15
CA MET A 220 -6.20 -6.49 -10.00
C MET A 220 -7.60 -6.91 -10.43
N LYS A 221 -8.28 -7.67 -9.56
CA LYS A 221 -9.69 -8.01 -9.73
C LYS A 221 -10.59 -7.01 -9.01
N ASN A 222 -11.81 -6.86 -9.56
CA ASN A 222 -12.88 -6.07 -8.96
C ASN A 222 -13.64 -6.89 -7.91
N VAL A 223 -13.90 -6.26 -6.78
CA VAL A 223 -14.82 -6.72 -5.74
C VAL A 223 -16.06 -5.83 -5.75
N VAL A 224 -17.21 -6.38 -6.12
CA VAL A 224 -18.51 -5.73 -5.97
C VAL A 224 -18.85 -5.74 -4.47
N MET A 225 -18.90 -4.57 -3.85
CA MET A 225 -19.00 -4.45 -2.39
C MET A 225 -20.27 -5.06 -1.82
N LYS A 226 -21.39 -5.01 -2.57
CA LYS A 226 -22.64 -5.69 -2.20
C LYS A 226 -22.49 -7.22 -2.20
N GLU A 227 -21.78 -7.79 -3.18
CA GLU A 227 -21.54 -9.24 -3.25
C GLU A 227 -20.66 -9.71 -2.09
N LEU A 228 -19.61 -8.94 -1.78
CA LEU A 228 -18.74 -9.20 -0.62
C LEU A 228 -19.52 -9.11 0.70
N ALA A 229 -20.39 -8.11 0.87
CA ALA A 229 -21.24 -7.98 2.06
C ALA A 229 -22.17 -9.18 2.21
N ASN A 230 -22.82 -9.63 1.13
CA ASN A 230 -23.69 -10.81 1.12
C ASN A 230 -22.98 -12.12 1.52
N CYS A 231 -21.67 -12.24 1.26
CA CYS A 231 -20.88 -13.38 1.75
C CYS A 231 -20.72 -13.38 3.29
N ILE A 232 -20.89 -12.21 3.94
CA ILE A 232 -20.79 -12.07 5.39
C ILE A 232 -22.17 -12.11 6.05
N SER A 233 -23.14 -11.30 5.58
CA SER A 233 -24.52 -11.22 6.09
C SER A 233 -25.44 -10.64 5.03
N THR A 234 -26.71 -11.08 5.04
CA THR A 234 -27.78 -10.50 4.19
C THR A 234 -28.43 -9.27 4.81
N ASP A 235 -28.22 -9.03 6.11
CA ASP A 235 -28.71 -7.83 6.81
C ASP A 235 -27.80 -6.64 6.52
N ILE A 236 -28.17 -5.83 5.51
CA ILE A 236 -27.38 -4.72 4.97
C ILE A 236 -28.20 -3.42 5.07
N LYS A 237 -27.56 -2.37 5.63
CA LYS A 237 -28.09 -1.01 5.68
C LYS A 237 -27.28 -0.10 4.76
N ILE A 238 -27.96 0.57 3.81
CA ILE A 238 -27.33 1.58 2.97
C ILE A 238 -27.24 2.91 3.72
N ILE A 239 -26.05 3.53 3.75
CA ILE A 239 -25.78 4.74 4.54
C ILE A 239 -25.41 6.00 3.72
N GLY A 240 -25.29 5.87 2.38
CA GLY A 240 -24.86 6.95 1.49
C GLY A 240 -23.33 7.08 1.39
N LEU A 241 -22.89 7.74 0.31
CA LEU A 241 -21.47 8.00 0.06
C LEU A 241 -20.90 9.01 1.07
N ARG A 242 -19.64 8.83 1.44
CA ARG A 242 -18.89 9.77 2.28
C ARG A 242 -18.24 10.85 1.41
N PRO A 243 -17.91 12.03 1.95
CA PRO A 243 -17.15 13.04 1.23
C PRO A 243 -15.82 12.47 0.71
N GLY A 244 -15.52 12.68 -0.58
CA GLY A 244 -14.31 12.17 -1.23
C GLY A 244 -14.33 10.67 -1.56
N GLU A 245 -15.47 9.97 -1.39
CA GLU A 245 -15.64 8.56 -1.75
C GLU A 245 -16.27 8.44 -3.14
N GLU A 246 -15.74 7.56 -3.98
CA GLU A 246 -16.24 7.28 -5.32
C GLU A 246 -16.81 5.88 -5.42
N LEU A 247 -17.71 5.65 -6.41
CA LEU A 247 -18.27 4.33 -6.69
C LEU A 247 -17.21 3.38 -7.27
N ASP A 248 -16.34 3.90 -8.11
CA ASP A 248 -15.24 3.19 -8.75
C ASP A 248 -13.92 3.90 -8.51
N GLU A 249 -12.82 3.17 -8.53
CA GLU A 249 -11.45 3.69 -8.36
C GLU A 249 -10.61 3.31 -9.57
N ASP A 250 -9.84 4.27 -10.09
CA ASP A 250 -8.90 4.05 -11.17
C ASP A 250 -7.52 3.65 -10.64
N LEU A 251 -6.95 2.59 -11.21
CA LEU A 251 -5.60 2.12 -10.87
C LEU A 251 -4.56 2.64 -11.87
N ILE A 252 -4.94 2.65 -13.16
CA ILE A 252 -4.16 3.20 -14.27
C ILE A 252 -5.14 3.93 -15.19
N SER A 253 -4.93 5.23 -15.36
CA SER A 253 -5.82 6.08 -16.18
C SER A 253 -5.52 5.97 -17.67
N GLU A 254 -6.45 6.46 -18.50
CA GLU A 254 -6.25 6.57 -19.95
C GLU A 254 -5.02 7.43 -20.30
N ARG A 255 -4.72 8.46 -19.50
CA ARG A 255 -3.55 9.35 -19.69
C ARG A 255 -2.22 8.67 -19.43
N GLU A 256 -2.23 7.57 -18.68
CA GLU A 256 -1.01 6.82 -18.32
C GLU A 256 -0.70 5.70 -19.32
N LEU A 257 -1.62 5.34 -20.24
CA LEU A 257 -1.47 4.19 -21.14
C LEU A 257 -0.19 4.23 -21.98
N ASP A 258 0.16 5.39 -22.53
CA ASP A 258 1.36 5.55 -23.35
C ASP A 258 2.67 5.35 -22.57
N TYR A 259 2.61 5.45 -21.26
CA TYR A 259 3.74 5.31 -20.34
C TYR A 259 3.81 3.91 -19.71
N THR A 260 2.88 3.00 -20.07
CA THR A 260 2.82 1.67 -19.48
C THR A 260 3.67 0.67 -20.22
N LYS A 261 4.17 -0.32 -19.45
CA LYS A 261 4.78 -1.55 -19.94
C LYS A 261 4.22 -2.74 -19.19
N VAL A 262 3.62 -3.68 -19.92
CA VAL A 262 3.04 -4.90 -19.34
C VAL A 262 4.09 -6.02 -19.36
N ASP A 263 4.24 -6.70 -18.23
CA ASP A 263 5.07 -7.89 -18.05
C ASP A 263 4.29 -8.91 -17.19
N GLY A 264 3.69 -9.89 -17.87
CA GLY A 264 2.80 -10.86 -17.22
C GLY A 264 1.57 -10.18 -16.60
N GLU A 265 1.42 -10.35 -15.28
CA GLU A 265 0.36 -9.71 -14.49
C GLU A 265 0.76 -8.33 -13.94
N TYR A 266 1.99 -7.88 -14.18
CA TYR A 266 2.49 -6.61 -13.70
C TYR A 266 2.43 -5.53 -14.78
N VAL A 267 2.19 -4.31 -14.35
CA VAL A 267 2.19 -3.12 -15.19
C VAL A 267 3.14 -2.09 -14.58
N PHE A 268 4.13 -1.71 -15.34
CA PHE A 268 5.06 -0.62 -15.01
C PHE A 268 4.54 0.66 -15.63
N ILE A 269 4.49 1.75 -14.86
CA ILE A 269 4.19 3.11 -15.35
C ILE A 269 5.50 3.88 -15.24
N GLU A 270 6.07 4.24 -16.38
CA GLU A 270 7.37 4.89 -16.50
C GLU A 270 7.22 6.41 -16.69
N ASN A 271 8.30 7.19 -16.57
CA ASN A 271 8.26 8.63 -16.85
C ASN A 271 8.30 8.95 -18.35
N GLU A 272 8.77 8.01 -19.16
CA GLU A 272 8.89 8.18 -20.61
C GLU A 272 7.85 7.35 -21.36
N ILE A 273 7.47 7.83 -22.55
CA ILE A 273 6.57 7.10 -23.43
C ILE A 273 7.22 5.78 -23.84
N ASN A 274 6.55 4.67 -23.58
CA ASN A 274 6.98 3.36 -24.05
C ASN A 274 6.86 3.28 -25.56
N LYS A 275 7.98 3.22 -26.30
CA LYS A 275 8.02 3.15 -27.75
C LYS A 275 7.48 1.84 -28.31
N ASP A 276 7.57 0.75 -27.55
CA ASP A 276 7.01 -0.55 -27.92
C ASP A 276 5.51 -0.61 -27.59
N LYS A 277 4.69 -0.20 -28.56
CA LYS A 277 3.22 -0.21 -28.45
C LYS A 277 2.64 -1.59 -28.17
N THR A 278 3.35 -2.67 -28.50
CA THR A 278 2.85 -4.05 -28.27
C THR A 278 2.88 -4.43 -26.79
N LYS A 279 3.74 -3.77 -26.00
CA LYS A 279 3.86 -3.94 -24.56
C LYS A 279 3.07 -2.94 -23.74
N ARG A 280 2.38 -2.00 -24.35
CA ARG A 280 1.52 -1.06 -23.63
C ARG A 280 0.23 -1.73 -23.17
N LEU A 281 -0.31 -1.21 -22.09
CA LEU A 281 -1.65 -1.53 -21.66
C LEU A 281 -2.65 -1.00 -22.71
N LYS A 282 -3.61 -1.82 -23.14
CA LYS A 282 -4.54 -1.45 -24.24
C LYS A 282 -5.74 -0.61 -23.79
N LYS A 283 -6.03 -0.61 -22.49
CA LYS A 283 -7.13 0.14 -21.86
C LYS A 283 -6.79 0.43 -20.41
N SER A 284 -7.38 1.49 -19.87
CA SER A 284 -7.27 1.83 -18.45
C SER A 284 -7.66 0.65 -17.55
N LEU A 285 -7.10 0.62 -16.34
CA LEU A 285 -7.47 -0.34 -15.29
C LEU A 285 -8.22 0.39 -14.19
N SER A 286 -9.46 -0.02 -13.96
CA SER A 286 -10.31 0.52 -12.90
C SER A 286 -11.15 -0.59 -12.27
N SER A 287 -11.74 -0.33 -11.10
CA SER A 287 -12.69 -1.24 -10.49
C SER A 287 -13.92 -1.46 -11.38
N LYS A 288 -14.27 -0.50 -12.22
CA LYS A 288 -15.39 -0.59 -13.18
C LYS A 288 -15.17 -1.60 -14.28
N ASN A 289 -13.93 -1.72 -14.81
CA ASN A 289 -13.63 -2.53 -16.00
C ASN A 289 -12.79 -3.78 -15.70
N ALA A 290 -12.33 -3.97 -14.47
CA ALA A 290 -11.56 -5.13 -14.04
C ALA A 290 -12.43 -6.40 -13.97
N LYS A 291 -11.79 -7.56 -14.16
CA LYS A 291 -12.45 -8.86 -13.99
C LYS A 291 -12.98 -9.00 -12.56
N LYS A 292 -14.26 -9.35 -12.40
CA LYS A 292 -14.87 -9.55 -11.09
C LYS A 292 -14.31 -10.80 -10.38
N MET A 293 -14.15 -10.70 -9.06
CA MET A 293 -13.97 -11.88 -8.21
C MET A 293 -15.26 -12.71 -8.20
N ASN A 294 -15.14 -14.02 -8.28
CA ASN A 294 -16.25 -14.93 -8.11
C ASN A 294 -16.53 -15.20 -6.62
N PHE A 295 -17.63 -15.89 -6.32
CA PHE A 295 -18.05 -16.18 -4.95
C PHE A 295 -16.97 -16.89 -4.12
N ASN A 296 -16.31 -17.90 -4.69
CA ASN A 296 -15.26 -18.64 -3.98
C ASN A 296 -14.06 -17.75 -3.65
N GLU A 297 -13.66 -16.85 -4.55
CA GLU A 297 -12.59 -15.90 -4.32
C GLU A 297 -12.93 -14.89 -3.21
N LEU A 298 -14.19 -14.42 -3.16
CA LEU A 298 -14.67 -13.53 -2.09
C LEU A 298 -14.65 -14.26 -0.72
N VAL A 299 -15.11 -15.51 -0.67
CA VAL A 299 -15.09 -16.32 0.56
C VAL A 299 -13.65 -16.58 1.02
N LEU A 300 -12.73 -16.90 0.11
CA LEU A 300 -11.32 -17.08 0.44
C LEU A 300 -10.69 -15.79 1.01
N LEU A 301 -11.02 -14.65 0.43
CA LEU A 301 -10.53 -13.34 0.90
C LEU A 301 -11.05 -13.03 2.33
N ILE A 302 -12.31 -13.33 2.62
CA ILE A 302 -12.90 -13.15 3.96
C ILE A 302 -12.22 -14.09 4.97
N ASN A 303 -12.06 -15.37 4.64
CA ASN A 303 -11.43 -16.36 5.50
C ASN A 303 -9.98 -15.99 5.85
N GLU A 304 -9.20 -15.49 4.89
CA GLU A 304 -7.85 -14.97 5.13
C GLU A 304 -7.87 -13.84 6.17
N VAL A 305 -8.82 -12.92 6.04
CA VAL A 305 -8.96 -11.80 6.99
C VAL A 305 -9.36 -12.31 8.38
N GLU A 306 -10.29 -13.24 8.48
CA GLU A 306 -10.71 -13.83 9.78
C GLU A 306 -9.54 -14.54 10.49
N ILE A 307 -8.74 -15.32 9.74
CA ILE A 307 -7.56 -15.99 10.29
C ILE A 307 -6.56 -14.95 10.83
N ASN A 308 -6.31 -13.89 10.07
CA ASN A 308 -5.39 -12.84 10.48
C ASN A 308 -5.90 -12.07 11.72
N LEU A 309 -7.20 -11.79 11.80
CA LEU A 309 -7.80 -11.17 12.99
C LEU A 309 -7.64 -12.04 14.23
N LYS A 310 -7.91 -13.34 14.13
CA LYS A 310 -7.73 -14.29 15.26
C LYS A 310 -6.27 -14.33 15.72
N ARG A 311 -5.31 -14.38 14.82
CA ARG A 311 -3.87 -14.35 15.16
C ARG A 311 -3.47 -13.08 15.92
N ASN A 312 -4.07 -11.93 15.60
CA ASN A 312 -3.77 -10.67 16.28
C ASN A 312 -4.37 -10.54 17.69
N PHE A 313 -5.34 -11.41 18.08
CA PHE A 313 -5.89 -11.47 19.43
C PHE A 313 -4.94 -12.15 20.43
N TYR A 314 -3.97 -12.94 19.98
CA TYR A 314 -3.05 -13.67 20.85
C TYR A 314 -1.75 -12.92 21.18
N TYR A 315 -1.53 -11.73 20.61
CA TYR A 315 -0.34 -10.88 20.80
C TYR A 315 -0.71 -9.45 21.19
#